data_c648820677de86d431872070c3c962a3
#
_entry.id   c648820677de86d431872070c3c962a3
#
_cell.length_a   1.000
_cell.length_b   1.000
_cell.length_c   1.000
_cell.angle_alpha   90.00
_cell.angle_beta   90.00
_cell.angle_gamma   90.00
#
_symmetry.space_group_name_H-M   'P 1'
#
loop_
_entity.id
_entity.type
_entity.pdbx_description
1 polymer ?
#
loop_
_entity_poly.entity_id
_entity_poly.type
_entity_poly.pdbx_seq_one_letter_code
_entity_poly.pdbx_strand_id
1 'polypeptide(L)'
;YATSLGLRPVFGTNGTLITLEMAQKLKDAGAMGMGISLDSMDKEKHNQFRKFPGAWEGAVQGMRNCRAVGLPFQIHTTVMEWNNHELEALTDFAVAEGAVAHHFFFLVPTGRAKTIEAESLRAEAYEETLTRIMKKQQQVDIELKPTCAPQFLRIADQMGLKTRFRRGCLAGTAYCIISPRGKVQPCAYLN
;
A
#
# COMPACT_ATOMS: atom_id res chain seq x y z
N TYR A 1 -13.34 19.00 -9.30
CA TYR A 1 -12.84 20.18 -8.56
C TYR A 1 -11.34 20.07 -8.28
N ALA A 2 -10.83 18.98 -7.62
CA ALA A 2 -9.40 18.84 -7.31
C ALA A 2 -8.53 18.96 -8.57
N THR A 3 -8.92 18.28 -9.63
CA THR A 3 -8.22 18.31 -10.93
C THR A 3 -8.20 19.71 -11.56
N SER A 4 -9.30 20.47 -11.43
CA SER A 4 -9.35 21.85 -11.95
C SER A 4 -8.44 22.83 -11.19
N LEU A 5 -7.96 22.43 -10.00
CA LEU A 5 -6.95 23.14 -9.22
C LEU A 5 -5.52 22.66 -9.50
N GLY A 6 -5.31 21.79 -10.50
CA GLY A 6 -4.00 21.21 -10.82
C GLY A 6 -3.54 20.11 -9.84
N LEU A 7 -4.40 19.65 -8.92
CA LEU A 7 -4.09 18.55 -8.01
C LEU A 7 -4.17 17.22 -8.76
N ARG A 8 -3.41 16.23 -8.29
CA ARG A 8 -3.37 14.85 -8.81
C ARG A 8 -4.09 13.91 -7.85
N PRO A 9 -5.43 13.73 -7.97
CA PRO A 9 -6.19 12.92 -7.03
C PRO A 9 -5.84 11.44 -7.19
N VAL A 10 -5.50 10.79 -6.07
CA VAL A 10 -5.34 9.34 -5.93
C VAL A 10 -6.18 8.86 -4.75
N PHE A 11 -6.70 7.64 -4.82
CA PHE A 11 -7.62 7.10 -3.82
C PHE A 11 -7.04 5.87 -3.16
N GLY A 12 -7.07 5.83 -1.81
CA GLY A 12 -6.83 4.63 -1.02
C GLY A 12 -8.16 3.96 -0.65
N THR A 13 -8.31 2.66 -0.90
CA THR A 13 -9.57 1.94 -0.72
C THR A 13 -9.34 0.45 -0.44
N ASN A 14 -10.38 -0.23 0.10
CA ASN A 14 -10.41 -1.69 0.15
C ASN A 14 -10.74 -2.33 -1.22
N GLY A 15 -11.18 -1.55 -2.22
CA GLY A 15 -11.45 -2.02 -3.57
C GLY A 15 -12.79 -2.68 -3.80
N THR A 16 -13.52 -3.07 -2.75
CA THR A 16 -14.70 -3.95 -2.84
C THR A 16 -15.89 -3.36 -3.58
N LEU A 17 -15.96 -2.05 -3.73
CA LEU A 17 -17.04 -1.34 -4.40
C LEU A 17 -16.61 -0.74 -5.76
N ILE A 18 -15.44 -1.06 -6.26
CA ILE A 18 -14.97 -0.58 -7.56
C ILE A 18 -15.57 -1.46 -8.66
N THR A 19 -16.79 -1.16 -9.08
CA THR A 19 -17.38 -1.72 -10.31
C THR A 19 -16.71 -1.15 -11.54
N LEU A 20 -16.91 -1.77 -12.71
CA LEU A 20 -16.39 -1.24 -13.98
C LEU A 20 -16.89 0.19 -14.24
N GLU A 21 -18.16 0.44 -13.98
CA GLU A 21 -18.76 1.78 -14.09
C GLU A 21 -18.13 2.78 -13.11
N MET A 22 -17.89 2.37 -11.86
CA MET A 22 -17.24 3.24 -10.87
C MET A 22 -15.80 3.55 -11.27
N ALA A 23 -15.03 2.56 -11.73
CA ALA A 23 -13.67 2.76 -12.21
C ALA A 23 -13.64 3.77 -13.38
N GLN A 24 -14.58 3.65 -14.33
CA GLN A 24 -14.69 4.59 -15.44
C GLN A 24 -15.02 6.01 -14.95
N LYS A 25 -16.02 6.15 -14.08
CA LYS A 25 -16.40 7.46 -13.50
C LYS A 25 -15.25 8.13 -12.76
N LEU A 26 -14.47 7.35 -11.99
CA LEU A 26 -13.29 7.88 -11.29
C LEU A 26 -12.24 8.37 -12.27
N LYS A 27 -11.95 7.60 -13.31
CA LYS A 27 -11.01 8.00 -14.37
C LYS A 27 -11.46 9.27 -15.06
N ASP A 28 -12.73 9.35 -15.48
CA ASP A 28 -13.31 10.52 -16.17
C ASP A 28 -13.31 11.78 -15.29
N ALA A 29 -13.47 11.58 -13.96
CA ALA A 29 -13.35 12.66 -12.97
C ALA A 29 -11.91 13.11 -12.72
N GLY A 30 -10.91 12.46 -13.36
CA GLY A 30 -9.50 12.82 -13.27
C GLY A 30 -8.71 12.11 -12.16
N ALA A 31 -9.21 10.96 -11.67
CA ALA A 31 -8.41 10.12 -10.79
C ALA A 31 -7.14 9.65 -11.50
N MET A 32 -5.99 9.83 -10.85
CA MET A 32 -4.66 9.48 -11.40
C MET A 32 -4.20 8.07 -11.00
N GLY A 33 -4.86 7.45 -10.02
CA GLY A 33 -4.55 6.11 -9.58
C GLY A 33 -5.34 5.69 -8.34
N MET A 34 -5.28 4.39 -8.07
CA MET A 34 -5.95 3.75 -6.94
C MET A 34 -4.93 2.97 -6.11
N GLY A 35 -4.97 3.10 -4.79
CA GLY A 35 -4.29 2.21 -3.86
C GLY A 35 -5.30 1.21 -3.30
N ILE A 36 -5.18 -0.06 -3.66
CA ILE A 36 -6.13 -1.10 -3.28
C ILE A 36 -5.50 -2.02 -2.25
N SER A 37 -6.21 -2.24 -1.14
CA SER A 37 -5.70 -3.07 -0.04
C SER A 37 -5.78 -4.56 -0.36
N LEU A 38 -4.65 -5.27 -0.22
CA LEU A 38 -4.59 -6.73 -0.25
C LEU A 38 -3.49 -7.22 0.70
N ASP A 39 -3.85 -7.98 1.74
CA ASP A 39 -2.91 -8.33 2.82
C ASP A 39 -2.48 -9.79 2.82
N SER A 40 -3.11 -10.65 2.03
CA SER A 40 -2.79 -12.06 1.93
C SER A 40 -3.19 -12.64 0.58
N MET A 41 -2.48 -13.66 0.13
CA MET A 41 -2.91 -14.54 -0.97
C MET A 41 -4.00 -15.51 -0.53
N ASP A 42 -4.06 -15.82 0.77
CA ASP A 42 -5.13 -16.60 1.39
C ASP A 42 -6.37 -15.72 1.59
N LYS A 43 -7.43 -16.05 0.86
CA LYS A 43 -8.70 -15.32 0.86
C LYS A 43 -9.32 -15.23 2.25
N GLU A 44 -9.35 -16.36 2.96
CA GLU A 44 -9.97 -16.44 4.27
C GLU A 44 -9.23 -15.56 5.29
N LYS A 45 -7.89 -15.59 5.29
CA LYS A 45 -7.08 -14.73 6.16
C LYS A 45 -7.31 -13.25 5.85
N HIS A 46 -7.32 -12.87 4.56
CA HIS A 46 -7.61 -11.50 4.17
C HIS A 46 -9.01 -11.07 4.61
N ASN A 47 -10.04 -11.88 4.35
CA ASN A 47 -11.42 -11.60 4.71
C ASN A 47 -11.60 -11.47 6.23
N GLN A 48 -10.96 -12.35 7.03
CA GLN A 48 -10.96 -12.28 8.49
C GLN A 48 -10.29 -11.01 8.99
N PHE A 49 -9.11 -10.67 8.47
CA PHE A 49 -8.39 -9.47 8.86
C PHE A 49 -9.20 -8.20 8.53
N ARG A 50 -9.80 -8.13 7.35
CA ARG A 50 -10.64 -7.00 6.93
C ARG A 50 -12.04 -7.01 7.57
N LYS A 51 -12.41 -8.09 8.26
CA LYS A 51 -13.73 -8.30 8.88
C LYS A 51 -14.87 -8.10 7.89
N PHE A 52 -14.67 -8.54 6.66
CA PHE A 52 -15.64 -8.41 5.58
C PHE A 52 -15.59 -9.64 4.67
N PRO A 53 -16.66 -10.48 4.67
CA PRO A 53 -16.75 -11.62 3.75
C PRO A 53 -16.68 -11.16 2.30
N GLY A 54 -15.83 -11.81 1.49
CA GLY A 54 -15.64 -11.43 0.08
C GLY A 54 -14.74 -10.21 -0.14
N ALA A 55 -14.03 -9.73 0.90
CA ALA A 55 -13.08 -8.60 0.77
C ALA A 55 -12.00 -8.88 -0.27
N TRP A 56 -11.46 -10.11 -0.29
CA TRP A 56 -10.42 -10.53 -1.22
C TRP A 56 -10.92 -10.50 -2.67
N GLU A 57 -12.03 -11.16 -2.92
CA GLU A 57 -12.66 -11.23 -4.26
C GLU A 57 -13.01 -9.83 -4.77
N GLY A 58 -13.61 -9.02 -3.89
CA GLY A 58 -13.97 -7.64 -4.22
C GLY A 58 -12.77 -6.76 -4.53
N ALA A 59 -11.68 -6.88 -3.76
CA ALA A 59 -10.44 -6.15 -4.02
C ALA A 59 -9.83 -6.54 -5.37
N VAL A 60 -9.71 -7.83 -5.66
CA VAL A 60 -9.17 -8.36 -6.93
C VAL A 60 -10.05 -7.94 -8.11
N GLN A 61 -11.37 -8.03 -7.96
CA GLN A 61 -12.28 -7.57 -9.02
C GLN A 61 -12.15 -6.07 -9.25
N GLY A 62 -11.99 -5.27 -8.17
CA GLY A 62 -11.74 -3.83 -8.27
C GLY A 62 -10.44 -3.50 -9.02
N MET A 63 -9.36 -4.25 -8.79
CA MET A 63 -8.08 -4.13 -9.52
C MET A 63 -8.30 -4.39 -11.02
N ARG A 64 -8.98 -5.48 -11.37
CA ARG A 64 -9.28 -5.85 -12.75
C ARG A 64 -10.17 -4.83 -13.45
N ASN A 65 -11.15 -4.26 -12.74
CA ASN A 65 -11.98 -3.18 -13.26
C ASN A 65 -11.17 -1.90 -13.53
N CYS A 66 -10.25 -1.53 -12.62
CA CYS A 66 -9.33 -0.42 -12.86
C CYS A 66 -8.45 -0.66 -14.10
N ARG A 67 -7.86 -1.86 -14.21
CA ARG A 67 -7.06 -2.25 -15.38
C ARG A 67 -7.86 -2.17 -16.67
N ALA A 68 -9.10 -2.67 -16.68
CA ALA A 68 -9.96 -2.71 -17.87
C ALA A 68 -10.25 -1.32 -18.44
N VAL A 69 -10.38 -0.30 -17.57
CA VAL A 69 -10.58 1.09 -18.01
C VAL A 69 -9.27 1.87 -18.17
N GLY A 70 -8.11 1.26 -17.89
CA GLY A 70 -6.81 1.92 -17.93
C GLY A 70 -6.64 2.97 -16.83
N LEU A 71 -7.24 2.76 -15.64
CA LEU A 71 -6.97 3.52 -14.43
C LEU A 71 -5.85 2.84 -13.65
N PRO A 72 -4.66 3.44 -13.51
CA PRO A 72 -3.55 2.83 -12.81
C PRO A 72 -3.90 2.46 -11.37
N PHE A 73 -3.41 1.32 -10.90
CA PHE A 73 -3.57 0.94 -9.51
C PHE A 73 -2.29 0.37 -8.91
N GLN A 74 -2.20 0.42 -7.61
CA GLN A 74 -1.15 -0.18 -6.80
C GLN A 74 -1.75 -1.02 -5.69
N ILE A 75 -1.04 -2.04 -5.24
CA ILE A 75 -1.44 -2.86 -4.10
C ILE A 75 -0.86 -2.27 -2.82
N HIS A 76 -1.68 -2.20 -1.77
CA HIS A 76 -1.29 -1.80 -0.43
C HIS A 76 -1.43 -2.99 0.52
N THR A 77 -0.31 -3.47 1.06
CA THR A 77 -0.27 -4.56 2.04
C THR A 77 0.16 -4.05 3.39
N THR A 78 -0.63 -4.27 4.44
CA THR A 78 -0.19 -4.06 5.81
C THR A 78 0.69 -5.23 6.22
N VAL A 79 1.96 -4.96 6.54
CA VAL A 79 2.94 -5.99 6.92
C VAL A 79 2.82 -6.30 8.40
N MET A 80 2.60 -7.57 8.70
CA MET A 80 2.39 -8.11 10.04
C MET A 80 3.08 -9.47 10.18
N GLU A 81 3.21 -9.96 11.41
CA GLU A 81 3.88 -11.25 11.70
C GLU A 81 3.27 -12.41 10.91
N TRP A 82 1.93 -12.45 10.82
CA TRP A 82 1.22 -13.57 10.19
C TRP A 82 1.29 -13.59 8.65
N ASN A 83 1.62 -12.45 7.99
CA ASN A 83 1.62 -12.38 6.51
C ASN A 83 2.98 -12.01 5.90
N ASN A 84 4.01 -11.74 6.71
CA ASN A 84 5.30 -11.29 6.17
C ASN A 84 5.95 -12.31 5.22
N HIS A 85 5.62 -13.60 5.36
CA HIS A 85 6.11 -14.67 4.49
C HIS A 85 5.45 -14.70 3.10
N GLU A 86 4.35 -13.96 2.89
CA GLU A 86 3.61 -13.93 1.63
C GLU A 86 3.98 -12.73 0.73
N LEU A 87 4.86 -11.83 1.16
CA LEU A 87 5.07 -10.54 0.48
C LEU A 87 5.62 -10.67 -0.94
N GLU A 88 6.49 -11.66 -1.18
CA GLU A 88 6.99 -11.94 -2.52
C GLU A 88 5.88 -12.49 -3.42
N ALA A 89 5.05 -13.40 -2.93
CA ALA A 89 3.91 -13.93 -3.68
C ALA A 89 2.86 -12.85 -3.99
N LEU A 90 2.59 -11.96 -3.02
CA LEU A 90 1.74 -10.78 -3.23
C LEU A 90 2.33 -9.83 -4.28
N THR A 91 3.66 -9.69 -4.32
CA THR A 91 4.33 -8.89 -5.35
C THR A 91 4.20 -9.53 -6.72
N ASP A 92 4.40 -10.84 -6.83
CA ASP A 92 4.23 -11.56 -8.10
C ASP A 92 2.78 -11.47 -8.59
N PHE A 93 1.83 -11.56 -7.68
CA PHE A 93 0.41 -11.33 -7.97
C PHE A 93 0.15 -9.89 -8.45
N ALA A 94 0.76 -8.89 -7.80
CA ALA A 94 0.65 -7.48 -8.21
C ALA A 94 1.14 -7.27 -9.65
N VAL A 95 2.28 -7.87 -10.00
CA VAL A 95 2.82 -7.85 -11.37
C VAL A 95 1.85 -8.51 -12.36
N ALA A 96 1.33 -9.70 -12.04
CA ALA A 96 0.42 -10.45 -12.90
C ALA A 96 -0.91 -9.71 -13.14
N GLU A 97 -1.46 -9.05 -12.13
CA GLU A 97 -2.68 -8.24 -12.25
C GLU A 97 -2.42 -6.88 -12.94
N GLY A 98 -1.17 -6.49 -13.17
CA GLY A 98 -0.80 -5.25 -13.86
C GLY A 98 -0.77 -4.02 -12.95
N ALA A 99 -0.48 -4.20 -11.67
CA ALA A 99 -0.25 -3.09 -10.75
C ALA A 99 1.00 -2.29 -11.16
N VAL A 100 0.99 -0.98 -10.92
CA VAL A 100 2.15 -0.11 -11.18
C VAL A 100 3.11 -0.04 -9.99
N ALA A 101 2.66 -0.44 -8.81
CA ALA A 101 3.46 -0.48 -7.59
C ALA A 101 2.86 -1.45 -6.55
N HIS A 102 3.71 -1.89 -5.61
CA HIS A 102 3.29 -2.57 -4.40
C HIS A 102 3.87 -1.83 -3.18
N HIS A 103 3.01 -1.26 -2.35
CA HIS A 103 3.41 -0.54 -1.15
C HIS A 103 3.19 -1.40 0.10
N PHE A 104 4.25 -1.58 0.87
CA PHE A 104 4.27 -2.36 2.12
C PHE A 104 4.15 -1.41 3.30
N PHE A 105 3.00 -1.37 3.94
CA PHE A 105 2.75 -0.54 5.12
C PHE A 105 3.12 -1.32 6.37
N PHE A 106 4.27 -1.04 6.95
CA PHE A 106 4.65 -1.64 8.21
C PHE A 106 3.72 -1.17 9.32
N LEU A 107 3.20 -2.12 10.11
CA LEU A 107 2.21 -1.84 11.13
C LEU A 107 2.74 -0.84 12.16
N VAL A 108 2.01 0.26 12.34
CA VAL A 108 2.25 1.24 13.38
C VAL A 108 1.07 1.15 14.36
N PRO A 109 1.28 0.77 15.63
CA PRO A 109 0.21 0.47 16.57
C PRO A 109 -0.45 1.74 17.11
N THR A 110 -1.19 2.45 16.25
CA THR A 110 -1.96 3.67 16.60
C THR A 110 -3.44 3.50 16.24
N GLY A 111 -4.30 4.24 16.92
CA GLY A 111 -5.73 4.14 16.68
C GLY A 111 -6.25 2.71 16.86
N ARG A 112 -6.97 2.18 15.88
CA ARG A 112 -7.45 0.78 15.90
C ARG A 112 -6.34 -0.26 15.87
N ALA A 113 -5.18 0.08 15.32
CA ALA A 113 -4.06 -0.86 15.25
C ALA A 113 -3.46 -1.20 16.63
N LYS A 114 -3.76 -0.44 17.67
CA LYS A 114 -3.38 -0.79 19.07
C LYS A 114 -3.90 -2.16 19.50
N THR A 115 -5.06 -2.58 18.99
CA THR A 115 -5.64 -3.89 19.34
C THR A 115 -4.93 -5.09 18.69
N ILE A 116 -4.06 -4.82 17.73
CA ILE A 116 -3.27 -5.82 17.00
C ILE A 116 -1.77 -5.52 17.06
N GLU A 117 -1.32 -4.80 18.10
CA GLU A 117 0.10 -4.47 18.29
C GLU A 117 0.99 -5.71 18.36
N ALA A 118 0.47 -6.81 18.92
CA ALA A 118 1.16 -8.10 18.98
C ALA A 118 1.52 -8.68 17.60
N GLU A 119 0.83 -8.24 16.55
CA GLU A 119 1.10 -8.63 15.15
C GLU A 119 2.22 -7.80 14.50
N SER A 120 2.81 -6.85 15.21
CA SER A 120 3.94 -6.06 14.71
C SER A 120 5.19 -6.94 14.62
N LEU A 121 5.93 -6.81 13.52
CA LEU A 121 7.20 -7.51 13.36
C LEU A 121 8.19 -7.13 14.48
N ARG A 122 8.89 -8.12 15.02
CA ARG A 122 10.06 -7.91 15.88
C ARG A 122 11.24 -7.38 15.07
N ALA A 123 12.24 -6.83 15.74
CA ALA A 123 13.34 -6.12 15.10
C ALA A 123 14.07 -6.96 14.03
N GLU A 124 14.35 -8.23 14.34
CA GLU A 124 15.05 -9.13 13.42
C GLU A 124 14.20 -9.46 12.19
N ALA A 125 12.92 -9.85 12.41
CA ALA A 125 11.98 -10.14 11.33
C ALA A 125 11.69 -8.89 10.48
N TYR A 126 11.66 -7.71 11.11
CA TYR A 126 11.48 -6.43 10.44
C TYR A 126 12.65 -6.15 9.47
N GLU A 127 13.89 -6.30 9.90
CA GLU A 127 15.08 -6.08 9.08
C GLU A 127 15.22 -7.11 7.97
N GLU A 128 14.94 -8.39 8.27
CA GLU A 128 14.91 -9.46 7.27
C GLU A 128 13.85 -9.18 6.20
N THR A 129 12.65 -8.78 6.60
CA THR A 129 11.55 -8.45 5.68
C THR A 129 11.93 -7.29 4.76
N LEU A 130 12.52 -6.22 5.28
CA LEU A 130 13.01 -5.12 4.46
C LEU A 130 14.09 -5.58 3.46
N THR A 131 15.01 -6.43 3.90
CA THR A 131 16.06 -6.99 3.04
C THR A 131 15.45 -7.80 1.90
N ARG A 132 14.43 -8.63 2.18
CA ARG A 132 13.70 -9.43 1.18
C ARG A 132 12.98 -8.54 0.17
N ILE A 133 12.30 -7.48 0.62
CA ILE A 133 11.64 -6.50 -0.27
C ILE A 133 12.68 -5.83 -1.19
N MET A 134 13.83 -5.42 -0.66
CA MET A 134 14.89 -4.80 -1.47
C MET A 134 15.48 -5.77 -2.49
N LYS A 135 15.66 -7.04 -2.15
CA LYS A 135 16.06 -8.09 -3.11
C LYS A 135 15.01 -8.30 -4.18
N LYS A 136 13.72 -8.38 -3.79
CA LYS A 136 12.60 -8.55 -4.73
C LYS A 136 12.49 -7.38 -5.72
N GLN A 137 12.78 -6.15 -5.29
CA GLN A 137 12.80 -4.97 -6.18
C GLN A 137 13.75 -5.14 -7.38
N GLN A 138 14.83 -5.92 -7.23
CA GLN A 138 15.77 -6.16 -8.34
C GLN A 138 15.24 -7.17 -9.38
N GLN A 139 14.11 -7.81 -9.09
CA GLN A 139 13.53 -8.89 -9.90
C GLN A 139 12.25 -8.47 -10.63
N VAL A 140 11.71 -7.27 -10.32
CA VAL A 140 10.43 -6.81 -10.86
C VAL A 140 10.53 -5.35 -11.33
N ASP A 141 9.75 -5.00 -12.35
CA ASP A 141 9.73 -3.65 -12.93
C ASP A 141 8.80 -2.68 -12.18
N ILE A 142 7.86 -3.18 -11.39
CA ILE A 142 6.96 -2.33 -10.59
C ILE A 142 7.68 -1.75 -9.39
N GLU A 143 7.25 -0.57 -8.93
CA GLU A 143 7.82 0.06 -7.74
C GLU A 143 7.44 -0.72 -6.47
N LEU A 144 8.43 -1.14 -5.68
CA LEU A 144 8.23 -1.68 -4.34
C LEU A 144 8.61 -0.62 -3.30
N LYS A 145 7.65 -0.25 -2.44
CA LYS A 145 7.87 0.83 -1.46
C LYS A 145 7.55 0.39 -0.03
N PRO A 146 8.58 0.19 0.81
CA PRO A 146 8.37 0.13 2.26
C PRO A 146 7.85 1.48 2.77
N THR A 147 6.67 1.47 3.38
CA THR A 147 6.00 2.65 3.93
C THR A 147 5.96 2.53 5.45
N CYS A 148 6.18 3.63 6.17
CA CYS A 148 6.35 3.66 7.62
C CYS A 148 7.57 2.86 8.12
N ALA A 149 8.55 2.64 7.25
CA ALA A 149 9.76 1.86 7.49
C ALA A 149 11.01 2.59 6.95
N PRO A 150 11.35 3.80 7.46
CA PRO A 150 12.43 4.63 6.89
C PRO A 150 13.81 3.95 6.88
N GLN A 151 13.99 2.90 7.66
CA GLN A 151 15.19 2.08 7.76
C GLN A 151 15.55 1.38 6.44
N PHE A 152 14.59 1.24 5.50
CA PHE A 152 14.85 0.62 4.20
C PHE A 152 15.97 1.34 3.42
N LEU A 153 16.18 2.66 3.64
CA LEU A 153 17.25 3.40 3.00
C LEU A 153 18.63 2.91 3.46
N ARG A 154 18.79 2.67 4.78
CA ARG A 154 20.02 2.09 5.33
C ARG A 154 20.29 0.70 4.75
N ILE A 155 19.27 -0.14 4.68
CA ILE A 155 19.40 -1.49 4.14
C ILE A 155 19.75 -1.44 2.65
N ALA A 156 19.09 -0.59 1.86
CA ALA A 156 19.43 -0.41 0.46
C ALA A 156 20.89 0.03 0.25
N ASP A 157 21.37 0.99 1.07
CA ASP A 157 22.75 1.46 1.04
C ASP A 157 23.74 0.34 1.39
N GLN A 158 23.49 -0.41 2.46
CA GLN A 158 24.31 -1.56 2.86
C GLN A 158 24.37 -2.67 1.79
N MET A 159 23.31 -2.80 0.99
CA MET A 159 23.25 -3.75 -0.13
C MET A 159 23.86 -3.16 -1.44
N GLY A 160 24.31 -1.92 -1.44
CA GLY A 160 24.81 -1.23 -2.63
C GLY A 160 23.70 -0.96 -3.68
N LEU A 161 22.44 -0.91 -3.27
CA LEU A 161 21.29 -0.74 -4.15
C LEU A 161 20.95 0.74 -4.35
N LYS A 162 20.78 1.15 -5.59
CA LYS A 162 20.23 2.48 -5.91
C LYS A 162 18.72 2.47 -5.69
N THR A 163 18.23 3.39 -4.86
CA THR A 163 16.80 3.64 -4.68
C THR A 163 16.39 4.99 -5.26
N ARG A 164 15.16 5.11 -5.76
CA ARG A 164 14.58 6.40 -6.19
C ARG A 164 14.27 7.31 -4.99
N PHE A 165 14.15 6.74 -3.80
CA PHE A 165 13.79 7.48 -2.60
C PHE A 165 15.03 8.09 -1.96
N ARG A 166 15.00 9.40 -1.76
CA ARG A 166 16.08 10.15 -1.09
C ARG A 166 15.82 10.37 0.40
N ARG A 167 14.57 10.11 0.86
CA ARG A 167 14.13 10.28 2.24
C ARG A 167 13.24 9.11 2.62
N GLY A 168 13.42 8.58 3.81
CA GLY A 168 12.62 7.46 4.31
C GLY A 168 11.24 7.89 4.81
N CYS A 169 11.15 9.08 5.42
CA CYS A 169 9.88 9.63 5.91
C CYS A 169 9.70 11.06 5.43
N LEU A 170 8.49 11.41 5.01
CA LEU A 170 8.10 12.73 4.50
C LEU A 170 7.24 13.53 5.49
N ALA A 171 6.96 12.98 6.67
CA ALA A 171 6.16 13.64 7.69
C ALA A 171 6.74 15.02 8.05
N GLY A 172 5.89 16.05 8.04
CA GLY A 172 6.28 17.43 8.36
C GLY A 172 7.21 18.11 7.35
N THR A 173 7.59 17.45 6.24
CA THR A 173 8.45 18.04 5.20
C THR A 173 7.77 18.16 3.83
N ALA A 174 7.13 17.08 3.36
CA ALA A 174 6.46 17.04 2.07
C ALA A 174 5.16 16.24 2.11
N TYR A 175 4.63 16.02 3.32
CA TYR A 175 3.41 15.26 3.55
C TYR A 175 2.65 15.85 4.73
N CYS A 176 1.35 15.99 4.59
CA CYS A 176 0.44 16.30 5.69
C CYS A 176 -0.87 15.54 5.53
N ILE A 177 -1.58 15.40 6.62
CA ILE A 177 -2.94 14.86 6.69
C ILE A 177 -3.89 15.99 7.04
N ILE A 178 -4.99 16.08 6.33
CA ILE A 178 -6.15 16.88 6.70
C ILE A 178 -7.24 15.92 7.14
N SER A 179 -7.57 15.96 8.42
CA SER A 179 -8.61 15.09 8.98
C SER A 179 -10.01 15.48 8.46
N PRO A 180 -11.02 14.60 8.56
CA PRO A 180 -12.41 14.95 8.22
C PRO A 180 -12.97 16.12 9.02
N ARG A 181 -12.32 16.49 10.15
CA ARG A 181 -12.67 17.64 10.99
C ARG A 181 -11.82 18.89 10.68
N GLY A 182 -11.05 18.87 9.60
CA GLY A 182 -10.20 20.00 9.17
C GLY A 182 -8.89 20.17 9.97
N LYS A 183 -8.54 19.25 10.88
CA LYS A 183 -7.23 19.32 11.57
C LYS A 183 -6.11 18.93 10.62
N VAL A 184 -5.04 19.71 10.58
CA VAL A 184 -3.84 19.44 9.79
C VAL A 184 -2.79 18.80 10.71
N GLN A 185 -2.24 17.68 10.29
CA GLN A 185 -1.26 16.90 11.04
C GLN A 185 -0.09 16.51 10.12
N PRO A 186 1.14 16.43 10.64
CA PRO A 186 2.30 16.02 9.83
C PRO A 186 2.26 14.54 9.45
N CYS A 187 1.52 13.71 10.20
CA CYS A 187 1.41 12.29 9.97
C CYS A 187 0.08 11.76 10.54
N ALA A 188 -0.49 10.74 9.91
CA ALA A 188 -1.71 10.06 10.39
C ALA A 188 -1.53 9.35 11.75
N TYR A 189 -0.28 9.07 12.14
CA TYR A 189 0.06 8.37 13.37
C TYR A 189 0.42 9.30 14.54
N LEU A 190 0.48 10.61 14.30
CA LEU A 190 0.70 11.62 15.34
C LEU A 190 -0.64 12.30 15.67
N ASN A 191 -1.06 12.22 16.91
CA ASN A 191 -2.28 12.85 17.44
C ASN A 191 -2.02 14.30 17.85
#